data_4940b7183b1201311fe7d75b1356c144
#
_entry.id   4940b7183b1201311fe7d75b1356c144
#
_cell.length_a   1.000
_cell.length_b   1.000
_cell.length_c   1.000
_cell.angle_alpha   90.00
_cell.angle_beta   90.00
_cell.angle_gamma   90.00
#
_symmetry.space_group_name_H-M   'P 1'
#
loop_
_entity.id
_entity.type
_entity.pdbx_description
1 polymer ?
#
loop_
_entity_poly.entity_id
_entity_poly.type
_entity_poly.pdbx_seq_one_letter_code
_entity_poly.pdbx_strand_id
1 'polypeptide(L)'
;AGAQEFGMAAPMGARMMSGQTKYHEQLERELAEFVGKEDAFLLNFGYQGMISIIDCLLSARDVVVYDAECHACIIDGLRMHKGKRFVYAHNNEESLRLQLKHATELAESQRGGVLVITEGVFGMKGDLGFLDVIVKAKKDFNFRLLVDDAHGFGTMGPGGRGTAAHFGVIDGVDVLFNTFAKSMAG
;
A
#
# COMPACT_ATOMS: atom_id res chain seq x y z
N ALA A 1 -15.15 16.90 20.21
CA ALA A 1 -14.53 18.09 19.57
C ALA A 1 -15.32 18.49 18.31
N GLY A 2 -15.38 17.66 17.25
CA GLY A 2 -16.01 18.06 15.98
C GLY A 2 -17.47 18.50 16.10
N ALA A 3 -18.31 17.76 16.85
CA ALA A 3 -19.71 18.13 17.04
C ALA A 3 -19.90 19.46 17.82
N GLN A 4 -18.98 19.80 18.71
CA GLN A 4 -18.98 21.07 19.43
C GLN A 4 -18.54 22.23 18.54
N GLU A 5 -17.63 21.99 17.62
CA GLU A 5 -17.06 23.01 16.73
C GLU A 5 -17.94 23.27 15.50
N PHE A 6 -18.41 22.19 14.85
CA PHE A 6 -19.18 22.26 13.60
C PHE A 6 -20.69 22.12 13.79
N GLY A 7 -21.15 21.88 15.03
CA GLY A 7 -22.55 21.64 15.35
C GLY A 7 -23.08 20.29 14.91
N MET A 8 -24.39 20.08 15.05
CA MET A 8 -25.07 18.83 14.68
C MET A 8 -25.10 18.58 13.17
N ALA A 9 -24.90 19.60 12.37
CA ALA A 9 -24.81 19.55 10.91
C ALA A 9 -23.34 19.51 10.44
N ALA A 10 -22.44 19.00 11.27
CA ALA A 10 -21.06 18.77 10.89
C ALA A 10 -20.95 18.11 9.51
N PRO A 11 -19.83 18.28 8.78
CA PRO A 11 -19.75 17.93 7.37
C PRO A 11 -20.26 16.52 7.09
N MET A 12 -21.45 16.44 6.52
CA MET A 12 -22.13 15.16 6.22
C MET A 12 -21.89 14.71 4.77
N GLY A 13 -21.16 15.50 3.99
CA GLY A 13 -20.82 15.19 2.61
C GLY A 13 -19.55 14.37 2.48
N ALA A 14 -19.32 13.83 1.29
CA ALA A 14 -18.03 13.27 0.94
C ALA A 14 -16.92 14.32 1.07
N ARG A 15 -15.70 13.89 1.40
CA ARG A 15 -14.55 14.79 1.60
C ARG A 15 -14.31 15.73 0.42
N MET A 16 -14.48 15.25 -0.81
CA MET A 16 -14.35 16.06 -2.02
C MET A 16 -15.37 17.19 -2.15
N MET A 17 -16.53 17.06 -1.50
CA MET A 17 -17.61 18.02 -1.63
C MET A 17 -17.63 19.01 -0.45
N SER A 18 -17.84 18.52 0.74
CA SER A 18 -17.99 19.33 1.96
C SER A 18 -17.57 18.61 3.24
N GLY A 19 -17.17 17.36 3.15
CA GLY A 19 -16.82 16.53 4.31
C GLY A 19 -15.39 16.69 4.82
N GLN A 20 -14.53 17.45 4.10
CA GLN A 20 -13.17 17.72 4.54
C GLN A 20 -13.17 18.66 5.75
N THR A 21 -12.37 18.34 6.75
CA THR A 21 -12.19 19.17 7.95
C THR A 21 -10.69 19.35 8.26
N LYS A 22 -10.37 20.36 9.04
CA LYS A 22 -9.01 20.56 9.54
C LYS A 22 -8.45 19.35 10.31
N TYR A 23 -9.31 18.52 10.90
CA TYR A 23 -8.89 17.30 11.61
C TYR A 23 -8.41 16.21 10.66
N HIS A 24 -9.03 16.09 9.48
CA HIS A 24 -8.52 15.19 8.42
C HIS A 24 -7.12 15.64 7.98
N GLU A 25 -6.96 16.91 7.67
CA GLU A 25 -5.67 17.48 7.22
C GLU A 25 -4.58 17.38 8.27
N GLN A 26 -4.93 17.63 9.54
CA GLN A 26 -3.98 17.47 10.64
C GLN A 26 -3.54 16.01 10.78
N LEU A 27 -4.50 15.08 10.79
CA LEU A 27 -4.22 13.67 10.94
C LEU A 27 -3.39 13.12 9.76
N GLU A 28 -3.70 13.52 8.54
CA GLU A 28 -2.92 13.13 7.35
C GLU A 28 -1.46 13.61 7.46
N ARG A 29 -1.22 14.85 7.86
CA ARG A 29 0.15 15.36 8.09
C ARG A 29 0.88 14.58 9.19
N GLU A 30 0.23 14.36 10.33
CA GLU A 30 0.83 13.62 11.45
C GLU A 30 1.14 12.17 11.08
N LEU A 31 0.26 11.52 10.28
CA LEU A 31 0.49 10.16 9.78
C LEU A 31 1.65 10.09 8.79
N ALA A 32 1.71 11.03 7.83
CA ALA A 32 2.80 11.10 6.87
C ALA A 32 4.15 11.24 7.60
N GLU A 33 4.24 12.17 8.55
CA GLU A 33 5.43 12.35 9.37
C GLU A 33 5.77 11.10 10.21
N PHE A 34 4.75 10.48 10.83
CA PHE A 34 4.93 9.30 11.65
C PHE A 34 5.51 8.12 10.87
N VAL A 35 5.01 7.85 9.67
CA VAL A 35 5.50 6.72 8.84
C VAL A 35 6.66 7.10 7.92
N GLY A 36 7.09 8.36 7.89
CA GLY A 36 8.21 8.84 7.08
C GLY A 36 7.88 8.92 5.60
N LYS A 37 6.68 9.43 5.24
CA LYS A 37 6.24 9.67 3.87
C LYS A 37 5.97 11.15 3.63
N GLU A 38 5.97 11.56 2.35
CA GLU A 38 5.74 12.96 1.96
C GLU A 38 4.31 13.40 2.26
N ASP A 39 3.34 12.51 2.11
CA ASP A 39 1.92 12.81 2.28
C ASP A 39 1.15 11.55 2.72
N ALA A 40 -0.08 11.74 3.20
CA ALA A 40 -1.01 10.68 3.54
C ALA A 40 -2.43 11.07 3.15
N PHE A 41 -3.24 10.07 2.86
CA PHE A 41 -4.65 10.24 2.53
C PHE A 41 -5.50 9.25 3.32
N LEU A 42 -6.48 9.75 4.07
CA LEU A 42 -7.41 8.94 4.86
C LEU A 42 -8.56 8.40 4.01
N LEU A 43 -8.78 7.10 4.12
CA LEU A 43 -9.91 6.39 3.53
C LEU A 43 -10.80 5.82 4.63
N ASN A 44 -12.12 5.76 4.39
CA ASN A 44 -13.07 5.32 5.41
C ASN A 44 -13.05 3.80 5.66
N PHE A 45 -12.70 3.01 4.64
CA PHE A 45 -12.77 1.55 4.69
C PHE A 45 -11.49 0.93 4.11
N GLY A 46 -10.82 0.10 4.89
CA GLY A 46 -9.55 -0.52 4.49
C GLY A 46 -9.66 -1.39 3.25
N TYR A 47 -10.62 -2.32 3.23
CA TYR A 47 -10.82 -3.21 2.09
C TYR A 47 -11.08 -2.46 0.78
N GLN A 48 -12.05 -1.53 0.79
CA GLN A 48 -12.37 -0.72 -0.38
C GLN A 48 -11.25 0.27 -0.72
N GLY A 49 -10.55 0.77 0.30
CA GLY A 49 -9.41 1.65 0.12
C GLY A 49 -8.29 0.99 -0.68
N MET A 50 -7.94 -0.24 -0.35
CA MET A 50 -6.92 -0.99 -1.10
C MET A 50 -7.35 -1.22 -2.56
N ILE A 51 -8.61 -1.63 -2.79
CA ILE A 51 -9.15 -1.80 -4.15
C ILE A 51 -9.06 -0.48 -4.93
N SER A 52 -9.47 0.64 -4.31
CA SER A 52 -9.46 1.96 -4.95
C SER A 52 -8.03 2.44 -5.26
N ILE A 53 -7.07 2.19 -4.38
CA ILE A 53 -5.66 2.52 -4.62
C ILE A 53 -5.14 1.76 -5.84
N ILE A 54 -5.38 0.46 -5.92
CA ILE A 54 -4.94 -0.36 -7.05
C ILE A 54 -5.58 0.14 -8.37
N ASP A 55 -6.87 0.41 -8.36
CA ASP A 55 -7.60 0.88 -9.54
C ASP A 55 -7.11 2.27 -10.01
N CYS A 56 -6.87 3.19 -9.08
CA CYS A 56 -6.45 4.55 -9.44
C CYS A 56 -4.98 4.67 -9.87
N LEU A 57 -4.10 3.78 -9.38
CA LEU A 57 -2.67 3.81 -9.72
C LEU A 57 -2.34 3.17 -11.06
N LEU A 58 -3.22 2.31 -11.59
CA LEU A 58 -2.92 1.44 -12.72
C LEU A 58 -3.76 1.76 -13.95
N SER A 59 -3.10 1.81 -15.08
CA SER A 59 -3.71 1.81 -16.41
C SER A 59 -3.65 0.42 -17.06
N ALA A 60 -4.38 0.21 -18.15
CA ALA A 60 -4.34 -1.08 -18.87
C ALA A 60 -2.95 -1.44 -19.44
N ARG A 61 -2.01 -0.49 -19.48
CA ARG A 61 -0.63 -0.70 -19.95
C ARG A 61 0.34 -1.06 -18.83
N ASP A 62 -0.08 -0.90 -17.59
CA ASP A 62 0.77 -1.20 -16.45
C ASP A 62 0.71 -2.69 -16.11
N VAL A 63 1.79 -3.19 -15.55
CA VAL A 63 1.97 -4.59 -15.20
C VAL A 63 2.11 -4.70 -13.69
N VAL A 64 1.44 -5.67 -13.09
CA VAL A 64 1.53 -5.91 -11.65
C VAL A 64 2.28 -7.20 -11.36
N VAL A 65 3.18 -7.14 -10.38
CA VAL A 65 3.83 -8.31 -9.77
C VAL A 65 3.41 -8.36 -8.31
N TYR A 66 2.86 -9.49 -7.85
CA TYR A 66 2.33 -9.58 -6.49
C TYR A 66 2.64 -10.91 -5.83
N ASP A 67 2.72 -10.92 -4.48
CA ASP A 67 2.94 -12.12 -3.69
C ASP A 67 1.72 -13.05 -3.73
N ALA A 68 1.96 -14.35 -3.82
CA ALA A 68 0.90 -15.37 -3.89
C ALA A 68 -0.02 -15.40 -2.65
N GLU A 69 0.44 -14.92 -1.51
CA GLU A 69 -0.30 -14.93 -0.24
C GLU A 69 -0.95 -13.58 0.10
N CYS A 70 -0.97 -12.63 -0.85
CA CYS A 70 -1.61 -11.34 -0.65
C CYS A 70 -3.07 -11.45 -0.23
N HIS A 71 -3.50 -10.54 0.65
CA HIS A 71 -4.86 -10.46 1.17
C HIS A 71 -5.92 -10.32 0.07
N ALA A 72 -7.12 -10.81 0.33
CA ALA A 72 -8.23 -10.82 -0.61
C ALA A 72 -8.55 -9.43 -1.21
N CYS A 73 -8.39 -8.33 -0.46
CA CYS A 73 -8.61 -6.98 -0.97
C CYS A 73 -7.65 -6.60 -2.11
N ILE A 74 -6.41 -7.07 -2.06
CA ILE A 74 -5.43 -6.91 -3.13
C ILE A 74 -5.86 -7.72 -4.35
N ILE A 75 -6.23 -8.98 -4.15
CA ILE A 75 -6.69 -9.87 -5.23
C ILE A 75 -7.94 -9.31 -5.91
N ASP A 76 -8.89 -8.79 -5.15
CA ASP A 76 -10.12 -8.19 -5.70
C ASP A 76 -9.82 -6.87 -6.44
N GLY A 77 -8.93 -6.03 -5.93
CA GLY A 77 -8.44 -4.86 -6.64
C GLY A 77 -7.78 -5.24 -7.97
N LEU A 78 -6.93 -6.27 -7.94
CA LEU A 78 -6.27 -6.78 -9.14
C LEU A 78 -7.23 -7.40 -10.17
N ARG A 79 -8.40 -7.89 -9.77
CA ARG A 79 -9.43 -8.37 -10.71
C ARG A 79 -10.00 -7.26 -11.57
N MET A 80 -10.01 -6.02 -11.08
CA MET A 80 -10.46 -4.84 -11.85
C MET A 80 -9.40 -4.35 -12.82
N HIS A 81 -8.13 -4.63 -12.55
CA HIS A 81 -7.02 -4.23 -13.41
C HIS A 81 -7.05 -4.96 -14.75
N LYS A 82 -7.01 -4.19 -15.84
CA LYS A 82 -7.09 -4.70 -17.23
C LYS A 82 -5.75 -5.11 -17.83
N GLY A 83 -4.64 -4.72 -17.20
CA GLY A 83 -3.29 -5.09 -17.63
C GLY A 83 -2.88 -6.49 -17.16
N LYS A 84 -1.64 -6.86 -17.48
CA LYS A 84 -1.09 -8.16 -17.12
C LYS A 84 -0.70 -8.20 -15.63
N ARG A 85 -0.90 -9.37 -15.03
CA ARG A 85 -0.54 -9.66 -13.64
C ARG A 85 0.36 -10.89 -13.60
N PHE A 86 1.42 -10.81 -12.81
CA PHE A 86 2.33 -11.91 -12.53
C PHE A 86 2.34 -12.17 -11.03
N VAL A 87 2.18 -13.42 -10.64
CA VAL A 87 2.27 -13.84 -9.24
C VAL A 87 3.65 -14.45 -8.98
N TYR A 88 4.29 -14.07 -7.89
CA TYR A 88 5.51 -14.75 -7.43
C TYR A 88 5.22 -15.62 -6.20
N ALA A 89 5.99 -16.69 -6.06
CA ALA A 89 5.87 -17.59 -4.91
C ALA A 89 6.23 -16.84 -3.62
N HIS A 90 5.43 -17.05 -2.59
CA HIS A 90 5.53 -16.34 -1.32
C HIS A 90 6.95 -16.30 -0.75
N ASN A 91 7.44 -15.10 -0.47
CA ASN A 91 8.78 -14.82 0.08
C ASN A 91 9.93 -15.53 -0.69
N ASN A 92 9.79 -15.70 -2.01
CA ASN A 92 10.80 -16.36 -2.84
C ASN A 92 11.46 -15.35 -3.78
N GLU A 93 12.75 -15.05 -3.54
CA GLU A 93 13.51 -14.06 -4.32
C GLU A 93 13.68 -14.46 -5.78
N GLU A 94 13.96 -15.73 -6.06
CA GLU A 94 14.16 -16.22 -7.45
C GLU A 94 12.87 -16.06 -8.26
N SER A 95 11.73 -16.45 -7.66
CA SER A 95 10.42 -16.27 -8.25
C SER A 95 10.09 -14.78 -8.47
N LEU A 96 10.34 -13.93 -7.49
CA LEU A 96 10.16 -12.47 -7.62
C LEU A 96 10.97 -11.92 -8.80
N ARG A 97 12.27 -12.22 -8.86
CA ARG A 97 13.16 -11.72 -9.92
C ARG A 97 12.76 -12.21 -11.30
N LEU A 98 12.32 -13.47 -11.42
CA LEU A 98 11.80 -13.99 -12.67
C LEU A 98 10.57 -13.23 -13.13
N GLN A 99 9.61 -12.98 -12.23
CA GLN A 99 8.39 -12.25 -12.57
C GLN A 99 8.68 -10.77 -12.86
N LEU A 100 9.61 -10.14 -12.15
CA LEU A 100 10.05 -8.78 -12.42
C LEU A 100 10.66 -8.65 -13.82
N LYS A 101 11.47 -9.60 -14.25
CA LYS A 101 12.04 -9.61 -15.60
C LYS A 101 10.93 -9.66 -16.66
N HIS A 102 9.98 -10.59 -16.56
CA HIS A 102 8.86 -10.69 -17.48
C HIS A 102 7.99 -9.43 -17.47
N ALA A 103 7.74 -8.86 -16.27
CA ALA A 103 6.93 -7.67 -16.11
C ALA A 103 7.59 -6.45 -16.73
N THR A 104 8.90 -6.27 -16.54
CA THR A 104 9.66 -5.14 -17.11
C THR A 104 9.67 -5.19 -18.63
N GLU A 105 10.01 -6.35 -19.21
CA GLU A 105 10.01 -6.55 -20.67
C GLU A 105 8.65 -6.22 -21.30
N LEU A 106 7.57 -6.69 -20.65
CA LEU A 106 6.21 -6.43 -21.13
C LEU A 106 5.82 -4.95 -20.97
N ALA A 107 6.08 -4.35 -19.79
CA ALA A 107 5.75 -2.95 -19.52
C ALA A 107 6.46 -2.00 -20.49
N GLU A 108 7.74 -2.23 -20.77
CA GLU A 108 8.51 -1.47 -21.77
C GLU A 108 7.88 -1.56 -23.16
N SER A 109 7.49 -2.77 -23.60
CA SER A 109 6.89 -2.99 -24.92
C SER A 109 5.59 -2.23 -25.13
N GLN A 110 4.82 -1.99 -24.06
CA GLN A 110 3.53 -1.30 -24.11
C GLN A 110 3.55 0.12 -23.51
N ARG A 111 4.74 0.63 -23.17
CA ARG A 111 4.96 1.95 -22.54
C ARG A 111 4.17 2.11 -21.24
N GLY A 112 4.12 1.07 -20.44
CA GLY A 112 3.55 1.04 -19.10
C GLY A 112 4.62 1.05 -18.01
N GLY A 113 4.17 1.02 -16.75
CA GLY A 113 5.02 0.84 -15.57
C GLY A 113 4.84 -0.54 -14.94
N VAL A 114 5.66 -0.82 -13.93
CA VAL A 114 5.54 -2.03 -13.10
C VAL A 114 5.21 -1.60 -11.68
N LEU A 115 4.15 -2.21 -11.10
CA LEU A 115 3.82 -2.10 -9.69
C LEU A 115 4.04 -3.45 -9.00
N VAL A 116 4.86 -3.45 -7.95
CA VAL A 116 4.99 -4.60 -7.05
C VAL A 116 4.07 -4.40 -5.87
N ILE A 117 3.32 -5.43 -5.48
CA ILE A 117 2.43 -5.41 -4.32
C ILE A 117 2.78 -6.58 -3.39
N THR A 118 2.95 -6.28 -2.11
CA THR A 118 3.20 -7.25 -1.05
C THR A 118 2.59 -6.80 0.27
N GLU A 119 2.64 -7.65 1.28
CA GLU A 119 2.30 -7.27 2.66
C GLU A 119 3.56 -7.09 3.52
N GLY A 120 3.48 -6.25 4.53
CA GLY A 120 4.51 -6.14 5.55
C GLY A 120 4.49 -7.33 6.52
N VAL A 121 3.31 -7.65 7.04
CA VAL A 121 3.01 -8.84 7.83
C VAL A 121 1.86 -9.58 7.19
N PHE A 122 2.06 -10.83 6.80
CA PHE A 122 1.02 -11.69 6.24
C PHE A 122 0.13 -12.25 7.35
N GLY A 123 -1.05 -11.64 7.51
CA GLY A 123 -1.91 -11.86 8.67
C GLY A 123 -2.37 -13.31 8.88
N MET A 124 -2.49 -14.10 7.82
CA MET A 124 -2.94 -15.51 7.92
C MET A 124 -1.84 -16.46 8.39
N LYS A 125 -0.58 -16.17 8.09
CA LYS A 125 0.58 -17.00 8.46
C LYS A 125 1.36 -16.41 9.63
N GLY A 126 1.30 -15.09 9.82
CA GLY A 126 2.05 -14.38 10.85
C GLY A 126 3.53 -14.20 10.51
N ASP A 127 3.92 -14.40 9.26
CA ASP A 127 5.28 -14.15 8.79
C ASP A 127 5.44 -12.75 8.19
N LEU A 128 6.69 -12.32 8.07
CA LEU A 128 7.05 -11.02 7.52
C LEU A 128 7.27 -11.12 6.01
N GLY A 129 6.83 -10.09 5.30
CA GLY A 129 7.26 -9.87 3.92
C GLY A 129 8.75 -9.51 3.87
N PHE A 130 9.48 -10.00 2.89
CA PHE A 130 10.93 -9.75 2.72
C PHE A 130 11.20 -8.39 2.04
N LEU A 131 10.76 -7.31 2.68
CA LEU A 131 10.78 -5.96 2.10
C LEU A 131 12.18 -5.49 1.72
N ASP A 132 13.19 -5.86 2.47
CA ASP A 132 14.60 -5.55 2.19
C ASP A 132 15.07 -6.17 0.87
N VAL A 133 14.65 -7.42 0.59
CA VAL A 133 14.95 -8.12 -0.68
C VAL A 133 14.23 -7.44 -1.85
N ILE A 134 12.95 -7.10 -1.68
CA ILE A 134 12.17 -6.41 -2.72
C ILE A 134 12.80 -5.04 -3.02
N VAL A 135 13.08 -4.24 -2.00
CA VAL A 135 13.71 -2.92 -2.20
C VAL A 135 15.08 -3.03 -2.84
N LYS A 136 15.87 -4.05 -2.47
CA LYS A 136 17.16 -4.31 -3.12
C LYS A 136 17.01 -4.59 -4.62
N ALA A 137 15.94 -5.26 -5.03
CA ALA A 137 15.68 -5.54 -6.46
C ALA A 137 15.43 -4.27 -7.29
N LYS A 138 15.09 -3.12 -6.67
CA LYS A 138 15.01 -1.81 -7.36
C LYS A 138 16.33 -1.34 -7.99
N LYS A 139 17.46 -1.93 -7.58
CA LYS A 139 18.75 -1.65 -8.22
C LYS A 139 18.84 -2.23 -9.64
N ASP A 140 18.11 -3.32 -9.88
CA ASP A 140 18.15 -4.08 -11.13
C ASP A 140 16.89 -3.85 -12.00
N PHE A 141 15.77 -3.49 -11.37
CA PHE A 141 14.46 -3.35 -12.02
C PHE A 141 13.80 -2.02 -11.64
N ASN A 142 13.18 -1.38 -12.62
CA ASN A 142 12.40 -0.15 -12.39
C ASN A 142 10.95 -0.49 -12.08
N PHE A 143 10.54 -0.33 -10.83
CA PHE A 143 9.14 -0.54 -10.40
C PHE A 143 8.78 0.36 -9.23
N ARG A 144 7.48 0.55 -9.01
CA ARG A 144 6.91 1.12 -7.79
C ARG A 144 6.52 0.00 -6.85
N LEU A 145 6.63 0.25 -5.54
CA LEU A 145 6.33 -0.72 -4.49
C LEU A 145 5.17 -0.21 -3.62
N LEU A 146 4.07 -0.98 -3.60
CA LEU A 146 2.97 -0.83 -2.66
C LEU A 146 3.08 -1.91 -1.60
N VAL A 147 3.09 -1.51 -0.34
CA VAL A 147 3.11 -2.41 0.82
C VAL A 147 1.81 -2.26 1.60
N ASP A 148 1.07 -3.36 1.76
CA ASP A 148 0.00 -3.47 2.74
C ASP A 148 0.61 -3.77 4.11
N ASP A 149 0.70 -2.76 4.95
CA ASP A 149 1.24 -2.88 6.30
C ASP A 149 0.16 -2.81 7.38
N ALA A 150 -1.06 -3.23 7.04
CA ALA A 150 -2.21 -3.20 7.94
C ALA A 150 -1.98 -3.98 9.25
N HIS A 151 -1.13 -4.99 9.25
CA HIS A 151 -0.76 -5.77 10.44
C HIS A 151 0.53 -5.29 11.12
N GLY A 152 1.43 -4.63 10.41
CA GLY A 152 2.68 -4.13 10.97
C GLY A 152 2.58 -2.73 11.56
N PHE A 153 1.72 -1.87 11.01
CA PHE A 153 1.48 -0.52 11.52
C PHE A 153 1.00 -0.54 12.96
N GLY A 154 1.65 0.25 13.82
CA GLY A 154 1.38 0.30 15.26
C GLY A 154 2.01 -0.82 16.09
N THR A 155 2.57 -1.87 15.46
CA THR A 155 3.12 -3.05 16.15
C THR A 155 4.59 -3.31 15.82
N MET A 156 5.02 -3.05 14.60
CA MET A 156 6.36 -3.35 14.11
C MET A 156 7.23 -2.10 13.97
N GLY A 157 8.53 -2.30 14.01
CA GLY A 157 9.53 -1.25 13.82
C GLY A 157 9.66 -0.27 14.96
N PRO A 158 10.64 0.64 14.90
CA PRO A 158 10.86 1.65 15.93
C PRO A 158 9.63 2.54 16.12
N GLY A 159 9.10 2.58 17.36
CA GLY A 159 7.93 3.38 17.70
C GLY A 159 6.62 2.93 17.02
N GLY A 160 6.56 1.72 16.46
CA GLY A 160 5.37 1.21 15.79
C GLY A 160 5.16 1.74 14.36
N ARG A 161 6.22 2.24 13.71
CA ARG A 161 6.15 2.83 12.35
C ARG A 161 5.89 1.82 11.24
N GLY A 162 5.80 0.55 11.54
CA GLY A 162 5.50 -0.52 10.60
C GLY A 162 6.72 -1.29 10.10
N THR A 163 6.47 -2.22 9.18
CA THR A 163 7.48 -3.17 8.70
C THR A 163 8.55 -2.52 7.82
N ALA A 164 8.21 -1.51 7.02
CA ALA A 164 9.21 -0.76 6.25
C ALA A 164 10.26 -0.09 7.16
N ALA A 165 9.83 0.42 8.33
CA ALA A 165 10.73 0.97 9.35
C ALA A 165 11.51 -0.14 10.06
N HIS A 166 10.90 -1.30 10.29
CA HIS A 166 11.57 -2.46 10.88
C HIS A 166 12.77 -2.93 10.04
N PHE A 167 12.61 -2.97 8.72
CA PHE A 167 13.68 -3.34 7.78
C PHE A 167 14.62 -2.17 7.41
N GLY A 168 14.30 -0.93 7.82
CA GLY A 168 15.10 0.24 7.45
C GLY A 168 14.99 0.61 5.97
N VAL A 169 13.87 0.33 5.32
CA VAL A 169 13.68 0.48 3.87
C VAL A 169 12.53 1.43 3.50
N ILE A 170 12.15 2.34 4.39
CA ILE A 170 11.03 3.29 4.19
C ILE A 170 11.13 4.01 2.85
N ASP A 171 12.32 4.50 2.48
CA ASP A 171 12.54 5.26 1.24
C ASP A 171 12.36 4.41 -0.02
N GLY A 172 12.46 3.08 0.10
CA GLY A 172 12.25 2.14 -0.99
C GLY A 172 10.80 1.78 -1.26
N VAL A 173 9.88 2.11 -0.33
CA VAL A 173 8.44 1.88 -0.48
C VAL A 173 7.79 3.13 -1.06
N ASP A 174 7.08 3.02 -2.16
CA ASP A 174 6.43 4.17 -2.83
C ASP A 174 5.04 4.46 -2.24
N VAL A 175 4.27 3.41 -1.94
CA VAL A 175 2.94 3.52 -1.32
C VAL A 175 2.86 2.59 -0.12
N LEU A 176 2.53 3.15 1.03
CA LEU A 176 2.35 2.40 2.28
C LEU A 176 0.88 2.45 2.68
N PHE A 177 0.24 1.30 2.74
CA PHE A 177 -1.15 1.18 3.16
C PHE A 177 -1.23 0.69 4.61
N ASN A 178 -1.95 1.43 5.44
CA ASN A 178 -2.11 1.15 6.87
C ASN A 178 -3.60 1.14 7.26
N THR A 179 -3.93 0.58 8.41
CA THR A 179 -5.29 0.62 8.96
C THR A 179 -5.28 0.84 10.47
N PHE A 180 -6.25 1.60 10.95
CA PHE A 180 -6.50 1.74 12.40
C PHE A 180 -7.32 0.58 12.97
N ALA A 181 -7.99 -0.20 12.12
CA ALA A 181 -8.92 -1.25 12.52
C ALA A 181 -8.27 -2.50 13.17
N LYS A 182 -6.95 -2.55 13.28
CA LYS A 182 -6.19 -3.68 13.85
C LYS A 182 -5.47 -3.27 15.13
N SER A 183 -4.24 -2.78 15.04
CA SER A 183 -3.43 -2.42 16.21
C SER A 183 -4.02 -1.28 17.05
N MET A 184 -4.76 -0.38 16.45
CA MET A 184 -5.35 0.79 17.11
C MET A 184 -6.80 0.59 17.57
N ALA A 185 -7.42 -0.56 17.26
CA ALA A 185 -8.82 -0.90 17.58
C ALA A 185 -9.83 0.19 17.15
N GLY A 186 -9.56 0.91 16.05
CA GLY A 186 -10.38 2.00 15.50
C GLY A 186 -11.42 1.55 14.48
#